data_06090ad2794cca65052638338a8bde4b
#
_entry.id   06090ad2794cca65052638338a8bde4b
#
_cell.length_a   1.000
_cell.length_b   1.000
_cell.length_c   1.000
_cell.angle_alpha   90.00
_cell.angle_beta   90.00
_cell.angle_gamma   90.00
#
_symmetry.space_group_name_H-M   'P 1'
#
loop_
_entity.id
_entity.type
_entity.pdbx_description
1 polymer ?
#
loop_
_entity_poly.entity_id
_entity_poly.type
_entity_poly.pdbx_seq_one_letter_code
_entity_poly.pdbx_strand_id
1 'polypeptide(L)'
;NKLSPAEQEDLQKKIETLQDKLVEIIRKVPALERDRQATVRKLVRSAADDLVGQQIAEIASEFEGAGDVQTYLTAVKTDMVDNIQLFLAADGGADGEGVSGEGSSGEATEPREKLLRRYEVNVLVSNAPGTGASIITEDFPTLGHLIGRVEHHAHMGALTTDFTLIKPGALHRADGGYLLIDMHKLLMSPYSWEGLKRTLY
;
A
#
# COMPACT_ATOMS: atom_id res chain seq x y z
N ASN A 1 0.99 -36.73 60.93
CA ASN A 1 1.45 -37.86 60.09
C ASN A 1 2.76 -37.45 59.44
N LYS A 2 3.88 -37.98 60.03
CA LYS A 2 5.21 -37.83 59.37
C LYS A 2 5.37 -39.01 58.44
N LEU A 3 5.56 -38.73 57.16
CA LEU A 3 5.87 -39.71 56.12
C LEU A 3 7.13 -40.49 56.50
N SER A 4 7.12 -41.80 56.18
CA SER A 4 8.29 -42.67 56.37
C SER A 4 9.46 -42.20 55.48
N PRO A 5 10.74 -42.36 55.90
CA PRO A 5 11.87 -41.94 55.10
C PRO A 5 11.88 -42.51 53.68
N ALA A 6 11.39 -43.75 53.51
CA ALA A 6 11.26 -44.41 52.19
C ALA A 6 10.21 -43.75 51.29
N GLU A 7 9.08 -43.28 51.88
CA GLU A 7 8.03 -42.55 51.12
C GLU A 7 8.49 -41.16 50.71
N GLN A 8 9.33 -40.52 51.53
CA GLN A 8 9.95 -39.23 51.19
C GLN A 8 10.90 -39.34 49.99
N GLU A 9 11.69 -40.40 49.94
CA GLU A 9 12.63 -40.63 48.85
C GLU A 9 11.90 -40.97 47.54
N ASP A 10 10.81 -41.73 47.58
CA ASP A 10 9.98 -42.04 46.42
C ASP A 10 9.24 -40.81 45.87
N LEU A 11 8.76 -39.96 46.77
CA LEU A 11 8.17 -38.69 46.41
C LEU A 11 9.19 -37.73 45.78
N GLN A 12 10.42 -37.69 46.30
CA GLN A 12 11.50 -36.88 45.77
C GLN A 12 11.84 -37.25 44.34
N LYS A 13 12.00 -38.57 44.08
CA LYS A 13 12.22 -39.11 42.71
C LYS A 13 11.09 -38.81 41.76
N LYS A 14 9.83 -38.90 42.21
CA LYS A 14 8.66 -38.52 41.40
C LYS A 14 8.63 -37.01 41.06
N ILE A 15 9.00 -36.16 42.03
CA ILE A 15 9.09 -34.72 41.79
C ILE A 15 10.19 -34.42 40.75
N GLU A 16 11.34 -35.04 40.87
CA GLU A 16 12.47 -34.84 39.97
C GLU A 16 12.12 -35.29 38.53
N THR A 17 11.50 -36.47 38.40
CA THR A 17 11.01 -36.94 37.07
C THR A 17 9.90 -36.05 36.49
N LEU A 18 9.05 -35.45 37.28
CA LEU A 18 8.04 -34.51 36.82
C LEU A 18 8.64 -33.16 36.45
N GLN A 19 9.65 -32.68 37.18
CA GLN A 19 10.40 -31.50 36.82
C GLN A 19 11.14 -31.65 35.50
N ASP A 20 11.79 -32.75 35.26
CA ASP A 20 12.47 -33.05 34.00
C ASP A 20 11.49 -33.08 32.81
N LYS A 21 10.33 -33.73 32.99
CA LYS A 21 9.26 -33.70 31.98
C LYS A 21 8.70 -32.29 31.72
N LEU A 22 8.54 -31.52 32.76
CA LEU A 22 8.06 -30.12 32.64
C LEU A 22 9.07 -29.29 31.83
N VAL A 23 10.35 -29.39 32.14
CA VAL A 23 11.42 -28.69 31.42
C VAL A 23 11.45 -29.11 29.95
N GLU A 24 11.26 -30.39 29.65
CA GLU A 24 11.21 -30.93 28.26
C GLU A 24 10.00 -30.33 27.49
N ILE A 25 8.83 -30.30 28.15
CA ILE A 25 7.60 -29.70 27.56
C ILE A 25 7.79 -28.20 27.30
N ILE A 26 8.30 -27.44 28.29
CA ILE A 26 8.55 -26.01 28.16
C ILE A 26 9.53 -25.73 27.00
N ARG A 27 10.54 -26.58 26.82
CA ARG A 27 11.50 -26.47 25.72
C ARG A 27 10.86 -26.69 24.33
N LYS A 28 9.79 -27.50 24.24
CA LYS A 28 9.06 -27.76 22.98
C LYS A 28 8.05 -26.67 22.64
N VAL A 29 7.51 -25.95 23.61
CA VAL A 29 6.47 -24.91 23.39
C VAL A 29 6.89 -23.85 22.36
N PRO A 30 8.13 -23.28 22.40
CA PRO A 30 8.52 -22.27 21.41
C PRO A 30 8.58 -22.80 19.97
N ALA A 31 8.94 -24.09 19.78
CA ALA A 31 8.97 -24.72 18.48
C ALA A 31 7.55 -24.90 17.93
N LEU A 32 6.63 -25.42 18.73
CA LEU A 32 5.22 -25.60 18.38
C LEU A 32 4.56 -24.24 18.07
N GLU A 33 4.87 -23.22 18.82
CA GLU A 33 4.33 -21.87 18.57
C GLU A 33 4.82 -21.30 17.24
N ARG A 34 6.10 -21.50 16.89
CA ARG A 34 6.64 -21.13 15.57
C ARG A 34 5.97 -21.88 14.43
N ASP A 35 5.77 -23.18 14.60
CA ASP A 35 5.11 -24.01 13.58
C ASP A 35 3.64 -23.62 13.41
N ARG A 36 2.95 -23.34 14.52
CA ARG A 36 1.59 -22.79 14.50
C ARG A 36 1.53 -21.48 13.72
N GLN A 37 2.39 -20.51 14.07
CA GLN A 37 2.44 -19.23 13.39
C GLN A 37 2.77 -19.35 11.90
N ALA A 38 3.71 -20.23 11.54
CA ALA A 38 4.06 -20.49 10.15
C ALA A 38 2.89 -21.10 9.37
N THR A 39 2.14 -22.00 9.99
CA THR A 39 0.96 -22.63 9.38
C THR A 39 -0.16 -21.61 9.19
N VAL A 40 -0.44 -20.80 10.21
CA VAL A 40 -1.45 -19.73 10.12
C VAL A 40 -1.10 -18.74 9.02
N ARG A 41 0.17 -18.28 8.95
CA ARG A 41 0.62 -17.38 7.88
C ARG A 41 0.44 -17.98 6.48
N LYS A 42 0.73 -19.27 6.30
CA LYS A 42 0.52 -19.96 5.02
C LYS A 42 -0.95 -20.01 4.64
N LEU A 43 -1.83 -20.35 5.58
CA LEU A 43 -3.28 -20.39 5.35
C LEU A 43 -3.84 -19.02 5.01
N VAL A 44 -3.49 -17.99 5.77
CA VAL A 44 -3.90 -16.61 5.51
C VAL A 44 -3.43 -16.14 4.13
N ARG A 45 -2.17 -16.42 3.78
CA ARG A 45 -1.63 -16.08 2.47
C ARG A 45 -2.36 -16.80 1.32
N SER A 46 -2.65 -18.08 1.48
CA SER A 46 -3.41 -18.84 0.47
C SER A 46 -4.82 -18.29 0.29
N ALA A 47 -5.54 -18.05 1.40
CA ALA A 47 -6.88 -17.47 1.33
C ALA A 47 -6.87 -16.06 0.70
N ALA A 48 -5.86 -15.25 1.01
CA ALA A 48 -5.69 -13.93 0.41
C ALA A 48 -5.40 -14.02 -1.10
N ASP A 49 -4.55 -14.96 -1.53
CA ASP A 49 -4.23 -15.16 -2.95
C ASP A 49 -5.48 -15.56 -3.74
N ASP A 50 -6.33 -16.41 -3.18
CA ASP A 50 -7.59 -16.82 -3.80
C ASP A 50 -8.58 -15.65 -3.91
N LEU A 51 -8.81 -14.91 -2.81
CA LEU A 51 -9.76 -13.81 -2.77
C LEU A 51 -9.30 -12.63 -3.65
N VAL A 52 -8.08 -12.16 -3.45
CA VAL A 52 -7.51 -11.05 -4.22
C VAL A 52 -7.36 -11.44 -5.69
N GLY A 53 -6.97 -12.70 -5.95
CA GLY A 53 -6.83 -13.24 -7.29
C GLY A 53 -8.14 -13.22 -8.07
N GLN A 54 -9.27 -13.59 -7.47
CA GLN A 54 -10.59 -13.54 -8.09
C GLN A 54 -10.99 -12.11 -8.45
N GLN A 55 -10.85 -11.17 -7.52
CA GLN A 55 -11.21 -9.77 -7.74
C GLN A 55 -10.34 -9.11 -8.83
N ILE A 56 -9.05 -9.38 -8.79
CA ILE A 56 -8.12 -8.84 -9.81
C ILE A 56 -8.36 -9.47 -11.18
N ALA A 57 -8.70 -10.76 -11.25
CA ALA A 57 -9.03 -11.41 -12.51
C ALA A 57 -10.32 -10.82 -13.13
N GLU A 58 -11.32 -10.49 -12.31
CA GLU A 58 -12.53 -9.81 -12.77
C GLU A 58 -12.19 -8.45 -13.38
N ILE A 59 -11.42 -7.62 -12.67
CA ILE A 59 -10.97 -6.31 -13.19
C ILE A 59 -10.12 -6.50 -14.45
N ALA A 60 -9.18 -7.44 -14.45
CA ALA A 60 -8.30 -7.70 -15.59
C ALA A 60 -9.05 -8.09 -16.88
N SER A 61 -10.21 -8.76 -16.73
CA SER A 61 -11.05 -9.13 -17.87
C SER A 61 -11.66 -7.91 -18.58
N GLU A 62 -11.88 -6.80 -17.88
CA GLU A 62 -12.37 -5.56 -18.50
C GLU A 62 -11.29 -4.86 -19.34
N PHE A 63 -10.01 -5.16 -19.10
CA PHE A 63 -8.86 -4.56 -19.77
C PHE A 63 -8.13 -5.57 -20.67
N GLU A 64 -8.85 -6.49 -21.32
CA GLU A 64 -8.27 -7.41 -22.29
C GLU A 64 -7.61 -6.63 -23.45
N GLY A 65 -6.30 -6.83 -23.61
CA GLY A 65 -5.51 -6.14 -24.64
C GLY A 65 -4.61 -5.01 -24.12
N ALA A 66 -4.79 -4.54 -22.90
CA ALA A 66 -3.93 -3.54 -22.25
C ALA A 66 -2.83 -4.23 -21.41
N GLY A 67 -1.73 -4.65 -22.05
CA GLY A 67 -0.65 -5.41 -21.41
C GLY A 67 -0.04 -4.72 -20.18
N ASP A 68 0.09 -3.39 -20.24
CA ASP A 68 0.63 -2.60 -19.12
C ASP A 68 -0.29 -2.63 -17.90
N VAL A 69 -1.62 -2.56 -18.12
CA VAL A 69 -2.63 -2.66 -17.06
C VAL A 69 -2.58 -4.04 -16.41
N GLN A 70 -2.49 -5.11 -17.20
CA GLN A 70 -2.40 -6.47 -16.67
C GLN A 70 -1.12 -6.69 -15.87
N THR A 71 0.00 -6.12 -16.32
CA THR A 71 1.27 -6.16 -15.59
C THR A 71 1.14 -5.43 -14.25
N TYR A 72 0.53 -4.26 -14.24
CA TYR A 72 0.24 -3.50 -13.02
C TYR A 72 -0.65 -4.29 -12.07
N LEU A 73 -1.77 -4.83 -12.52
CA LEU A 73 -2.70 -5.61 -11.70
C LEU A 73 -2.05 -6.86 -11.10
N THR A 74 -1.16 -7.51 -11.85
CA THR A 74 -0.36 -8.65 -11.34
C THR A 74 0.59 -8.21 -10.23
N ALA A 75 1.25 -7.06 -10.39
CA ALA A 75 2.11 -6.49 -9.36
C ALA A 75 1.33 -6.09 -8.11
N VAL A 76 0.14 -5.48 -8.26
CA VAL A 76 -0.78 -5.16 -7.16
C VAL A 76 -1.19 -6.41 -6.41
N LYS A 77 -1.61 -7.48 -7.12
CA LYS A 77 -1.97 -8.76 -6.49
C LYS A 77 -0.82 -9.29 -5.63
N THR A 78 0.36 -9.34 -6.19
CA THR A 78 1.54 -9.88 -5.50
C THR A 78 1.86 -9.07 -4.24
N ASP A 79 1.86 -7.74 -4.34
CA ASP A 79 2.14 -6.86 -3.22
C ASP A 79 1.07 -6.94 -2.12
N MET A 80 -0.22 -7.03 -2.48
CA MET A 80 -1.32 -7.20 -1.51
C MET A 80 -1.20 -8.52 -0.74
N VAL A 81 -0.91 -9.62 -1.43
CA VAL A 81 -0.75 -10.94 -0.82
C VAL A 81 0.49 -10.99 0.09
N ASP A 82 1.59 -10.36 -0.32
CA ASP A 82 2.82 -10.29 0.47
C ASP A 82 2.64 -9.43 1.73
N ASN A 83 1.82 -8.39 1.66
CA ASN A 83 1.56 -7.45 2.74
C ASN A 83 0.24 -7.71 3.48
N ILE A 84 -0.41 -8.86 3.29
CA ILE A 84 -1.74 -9.15 3.84
C ILE A 84 -1.84 -8.95 5.36
N GLN A 85 -0.74 -9.20 6.08
CA GLN A 85 -0.70 -9.02 7.54
C GLN A 85 -0.94 -7.57 7.97
N LEU A 86 -0.50 -6.60 7.17
CA LEU A 86 -0.71 -5.18 7.44
C LEU A 86 -2.19 -4.79 7.28
N PHE A 87 -2.89 -5.39 6.30
CA PHE A 87 -4.33 -5.17 6.11
C PHE A 87 -5.14 -5.77 7.26
N LEU A 88 -4.79 -6.98 7.69
CA LEU A 88 -5.45 -7.64 8.82
C LEU A 88 -5.18 -6.93 10.15
N ALA A 89 -3.96 -6.43 10.38
CA ALA A 89 -3.63 -5.67 11.57
C ALA A 89 -4.40 -4.33 11.64
N ALA A 90 -4.64 -3.70 10.49
CA ALA A 90 -5.41 -2.46 10.42
C ALA A 90 -6.93 -2.67 10.63
N ASP A 91 -7.45 -3.88 10.32
CA ASP A 91 -8.87 -4.24 10.50
C ASP A 91 -9.16 -4.83 11.89
N GLY A 92 -8.17 -5.44 12.54
CA GLY A 92 -8.31 -6.11 13.85
C GLY A 92 -8.49 -5.18 15.06
N GLY A 93 -8.60 -3.88 14.85
CA GLY A 93 -8.86 -2.90 15.92
C GLY A 93 -10.30 -2.85 16.40
N ALA A 94 -11.25 -3.58 15.79
CA ALA A 94 -12.67 -3.49 16.12
C ALA A 94 -13.23 -4.65 16.97
N ASP A 95 -12.66 -5.88 16.91
CA ASP A 95 -13.26 -7.07 17.53
C ASP A 95 -12.26 -8.09 18.11
N GLY A 96 -11.06 -7.69 18.54
CA GLY A 96 -10.07 -8.58 19.16
C GLY A 96 -9.90 -8.34 20.66
N GLU A 97 -10.55 -9.16 21.51
CA GLU A 97 -10.19 -9.31 22.93
C GLU A 97 -8.71 -9.68 23.07
N GLY A 98 -7.91 -8.80 23.61
CA GLY A 98 -6.58 -9.18 24.07
C GLY A 98 -5.49 -8.12 23.96
N VAL A 99 -5.27 -7.49 25.08
CA VAL A 99 -4.19 -6.58 25.46
C VAL A 99 -4.54 -5.09 25.38
N SER A 100 -5.10 -4.62 26.46
CA SER A 100 -5.26 -3.23 26.86
C SER A 100 -3.91 -2.50 26.87
N GLY A 101 -3.66 -1.69 25.87
CA GLY A 101 -2.73 -0.59 25.90
C GLY A 101 -3.55 0.68 25.70
N GLU A 102 -3.79 1.41 26.78
CA GLU A 102 -4.50 2.68 26.78
C GLU A 102 -3.77 3.70 25.90
N GLY A 103 -4.50 4.30 24.95
CA GLY A 103 -4.12 5.53 24.26
C GLY A 103 -3.73 5.36 22.81
N SER A 104 -4.69 5.41 21.90
CA SER A 104 -4.55 6.07 20.58
C SER A 104 -5.71 5.71 19.65
N SER A 105 -6.82 6.39 19.78
CA SER A 105 -7.96 6.26 18.86
C SER A 105 -7.79 7.08 17.55
N GLY A 106 -6.64 7.70 17.32
CA GLY A 106 -6.34 8.51 16.13
C GLY A 106 -5.23 7.95 15.23
N GLU A 107 -4.36 7.07 15.72
CA GLU A 107 -3.16 6.62 14.98
C GLU A 107 -3.35 5.34 14.14
N ALA A 108 -4.41 4.56 14.40
CA ALA A 108 -4.62 3.29 13.70
C ALA A 108 -5.19 3.47 12.27
N THR A 109 -5.83 4.60 11.97
CA THR A 109 -6.42 4.88 10.65
C THR A 109 -5.37 5.35 9.65
N GLU A 110 -4.35 6.11 10.08
CA GLU A 110 -3.27 6.60 9.23
C GLU A 110 -2.44 5.49 8.52
N PRO A 111 -2.07 4.38 9.19
CA PRO A 111 -1.30 3.33 8.53
C PRO A 111 -2.07 2.65 7.39
N ARG A 112 -3.39 2.45 7.56
CA ARG A 112 -4.25 1.83 6.54
C ARG A 112 -4.41 2.73 5.32
N GLU A 113 -4.68 4.01 5.51
CA GLU A 113 -4.79 4.97 4.41
C GLU A 113 -3.48 5.09 3.62
N LYS A 114 -2.34 5.12 4.30
CA LYS A 114 -1.02 5.12 3.65
C LYS A 114 -0.76 3.85 2.86
N LEU A 115 -1.21 2.69 3.36
CA LEU A 115 -1.11 1.42 2.64
C LEU A 115 -2.00 1.40 1.39
N LEU A 116 -3.25 1.85 1.51
CA LEU A 116 -4.20 1.88 0.40
C LEU A 116 -3.79 2.89 -0.67
N ARG A 117 -3.22 4.02 -0.28
CA ARG A 117 -2.77 5.07 -1.19
C ARG A 117 -1.77 4.57 -2.25
N ARG A 118 -0.95 3.58 -1.93
CA ARG A 118 0.02 3.02 -2.90
C ARG A 118 -0.64 2.29 -4.08
N TYR A 119 -1.92 1.93 -3.96
CA TYR A 119 -2.71 1.29 -5.02
C TYR A 119 -3.62 2.28 -5.76
N GLU A 120 -3.65 3.55 -5.34
CA GLU A 120 -4.37 4.58 -6.06
C GLU A 120 -3.76 4.83 -7.43
N VAL A 121 -4.60 5.19 -8.38
CA VAL A 121 -4.16 5.57 -9.74
C VAL A 121 -4.35 7.06 -9.90
N ASN A 122 -3.28 7.79 -10.23
CA ASN A 122 -3.35 9.20 -10.56
C ASN A 122 -3.65 9.36 -12.06
N VAL A 123 -4.90 9.67 -12.39
CA VAL A 123 -5.31 9.92 -13.78
C VAL A 123 -4.91 11.32 -14.18
N LEU A 124 -3.88 11.45 -15.01
CA LEU A 124 -3.39 12.73 -15.49
C LEU A 124 -4.29 13.36 -16.55
N VAL A 125 -4.78 12.56 -17.49
CA VAL A 125 -5.68 12.98 -18.56
C VAL A 125 -6.73 11.92 -18.77
N SER A 126 -7.99 12.34 -18.91
CA SER A 126 -9.10 11.46 -19.23
C SER A 126 -9.93 12.11 -20.34
N ASN A 127 -9.96 11.49 -21.50
CA ASN A 127 -10.77 11.90 -22.62
C ASN A 127 -11.95 10.93 -22.74
N ALA A 128 -13.18 11.44 -22.75
CA ALA A 128 -14.35 10.59 -22.91
C ALA A 128 -14.38 10.00 -24.33
N PRO A 129 -14.71 8.71 -24.49
CA PRO A 129 -14.81 8.10 -25.82
C PRO A 129 -15.87 8.83 -26.66
N GLY A 130 -15.52 9.17 -27.90
CA GLY A 130 -16.40 9.87 -28.85
C GLY A 130 -16.41 11.40 -28.74
N THR A 131 -15.66 11.99 -27.82
CA THR A 131 -15.37 13.42 -27.87
C THR A 131 -14.35 13.69 -28.97
N GLY A 132 -14.61 14.73 -29.79
CA GLY A 132 -13.64 15.17 -30.81
C GLY A 132 -12.33 15.65 -30.17
N ALA A 133 -11.38 16.09 -31.02
CA ALA A 133 -10.11 16.65 -30.57
C ALA A 133 -10.32 17.74 -29.51
N SER A 134 -9.65 17.61 -28.36
CA SER A 134 -9.74 18.59 -27.27
C SER A 134 -9.12 19.93 -27.70
N ILE A 135 -9.76 21.04 -27.35
CA ILE A 135 -9.21 22.38 -27.55
C ILE A 135 -8.92 22.98 -26.18
N ILE A 136 -7.66 23.10 -25.86
CA ILE A 136 -7.19 23.64 -24.60
C ILE A 136 -6.65 25.05 -24.82
N THR A 137 -7.19 26.03 -24.10
CA THR A 137 -6.66 27.40 -24.11
C THR A 137 -5.90 27.63 -22.81
N GLU A 138 -4.63 28.05 -22.93
CA GLU A 138 -3.79 28.35 -21.77
C GLU A 138 -3.53 29.86 -21.71
N ASP A 139 -4.21 30.53 -20.77
CA ASP A 139 -4.13 31.97 -20.61
C ASP A 139 -2.92 32.44 -19.81
N PHE A 140 -2.33 31.55 -19.03
CA PHE A 140 -1.17 31.84 -18.19
C PHE A 140 -0.05 30.82 -18.43
N PRO A 141 0.66 30.89 -19.58
CA PRO A 141 1.54 29.86 -20.05
C PRO A 141 2.92 29.88 -19.33
N THR A 142 2.90 29.64 -18.02
CA THR A 142 4.14 29.39 -17.28
C THR A 142 4.65 27.98 -17.55
N LEU A 143 5.94 27.72 -17.30
CA LEU A 143 6.55 26.41 -17.52
C LEU A 143 5.75 25.28 -16.83
N GLY A 144 5.36 25.49 -15.57
CA GLY A 144 4.58 24.49 -14.81
C GLY A 144 3.17 24.28 -15.32
N HIS A 145 2.53 25.30 -15.90
CA HIS A 145 1.21 25.17 -16.51
C HIS A 145 1.26 24.46 -17.88
N LEU A 146 2.37 24.62 -18.61
CA LEU A 146 2.54 23.98 -19.92
C LEU A 146 2.96 22.50 -19.78
N ILE A 147 3.99 22.22 -18.99
CA ILE A 147 4.61 20.89 -18.92
C ILE A 147 3.98 20.06 -17.79
N GLY A 148 3.45 20.72 -16.74
CA GLY A 148 2.98 20.07 -15.52
C GLY A 148 3.88 20.38 -14.34
N ARG A 149 3.43 20.01 -13.16
CA ARG A 149 4.14 20.26 -11.91
C ARG A 149 3.87 19.16 -10.90
N VAL A 150 4.80 19.03 -9.96
CA VAL A 150 4.61 18.22 -8.75
C VAL A 150 4.25 19.16 -7.61
N GLU A 151 3.10 18.95 -6.99
CA GLU A 151 2.67 19.70 -5.81
C GLU A 151 3.24 19.05 -4.54
N HIS A 152 3.32 19.82 -3.47
CA HIS A 152 3.85 19.35 -2.19
C HIS A 152 2.87 19.69 -1.09
N HIS A 153 2.70 18.80 -0.14
CA HIS A 153 1.99 19.06 1.11
C HIS A 153 3.00 19.43 2.21
N ALA A 154 2.68 20.48 2.96
CA ALA A 154 3.41 20.79 4.18
C ALA A 154 2.82 19.98 5.35
N HIS A 155 3.62 19.07 5.91
CA HIS A 155 3.24 18.31 7.10
C HIS A 155 4.31 18.48 8.17
N MET A 156 3.93 18.99 9.34
CA MET A 156 4.84 19.27 10.47
C MET A 156 6.12 20.03 10.09
N GLY A 157 6.03 20.99 9.17
CA GLY A 157 7.18 21.78 8.72
C GLY A 157 8.07 21.10 7.67
N ALA A 158 7.79 19.87 7.28
CA ALA A 158 8.44 19.21 6.17
C ALA A 158 7.55 19.23 4.91
N LEU A 159 8.17 19.43 3.75
CA LEU A 159 7.48 19.30 2.47
C LEU A 159 7.53 17.85 2.03
N THR A 160 6.37 17.24 1.88
CA THR A 160 6.20 15.88 1.39
C THR A 160 5.46 15.89 0.06
N THR A 161 5.77 14.95 -0.80
CA THR A 161 5.07 14.75 -2.08
C THR A 161 4.84 13.27 -2.31
N ASP A 162 3.85 12.97 -3.12
CA ASP A 162 3.60 11.63 -3.63
C ASP A 162 3.11 11.70 -5.10
N PHE A 163 2.92 10.53 -5.72
CA PHE A 163 2.53 10.46 -7.13
C PHE A 163 1.14 11.07 -7.40
N THR A 164 0.23 11.14 -6.42
CA THR A 164 -1.11 11.74 -6.58
C THR A 164 -1.05 13.26 -6.72
N LEU A 165 0.07 13.87 -6.32
CA LEU A 165 0.33 15.31 -6.42
C LEU A 165 0.97 15.73 -7.74
N ILE A 166 1.18 14.81 -8.66
CA ILE A 166 1.59 15.11 -10.01
C ILE A 166 0.38 15.67 -10.77
N LYS A 167 0.51 16.91 -11.28
CA LYS A 167 -0.54 17.60 -12.03
C LYS A 167 -0.13 17.73 -13.50
N PRO A 168 -1.01 17.37 -14.44
CA PRO A 168 -0.72 17.48 -15.85
C PRO A 168 -0.64 18.94 -16.29
N GLY A 169 0.22 19.23 -17.25
CA GLY A 169 0.26 20.53 -17.94
C GLY A 169 -0.72 20.60 -19.11
N ALA A 170 -0.79 21.78 -19.72
CA ALA A 170 -1.65 22.02 -20.89
C ALA A 170 -1.28 21.14 -22.07
N LEU A 171 0.01 20.81 -22.26
CA LEU A 171 0.47 19.89 -23.30
C LEU A 171 -0.12 18.49 -23.14
N HIS A 172 -0.14 17.95 -21.91
CA HIS A 172 -0.74 16.64 -21.65
C HIS A 172 -2.26 16.66 -21.87
N ARG A 173 -2.94 17.72 -21.41
CA ARG A 173 -4.40 17.87 -21.60
C ARG A 173 -4.81 18.04 -23.05
N ALA A 174 -3.92 18.61 -23.88
CA ALA A 174 -4.14 18.83 -25.31
C ALA A 174 -3.66 17.66 -26.16
N ASP A 175 -3.25 16.54 -25.58
CA ASP A 175 -2.80 15.37 -26.32
C ASP A 175 -3.91 14.84 -27.25
N GLY A 176 -3.57 14.63 -28.51
CA GLY A 176 -4.53 14.30 -29.56
C GLY A 176 -5.46 15.46 -29.99
N GLY A 177 -5.22 16.68 -29.50
CA GLY A 177 -6.06 17.88 -29.74
C GLY A 177 -5.26 19.11 -30.14
N TYR A 178 -5.74 20.25 -29.71
CA TYR A 178 -5.16 21.57 -30.03
C TYR A 178 -4.88 22.34 -28.74
N LEU A 179 -3.68 22.92 -28.66
CA LEU A 179 -3.28 23.84 -27.60
C LEU A 179 -3.19 25.26 -28.16
N LEU A 180 -4.03 26.18 -27.64
CA LEU A 180 -4.04 27.58 -27.97
C LEU A 180 -3.28 28.36 -26.91
N ILE A 181 -2.24 29.07 -27.31
CA ILE A 181 -1.39 29.87 -26.41
C ILE A 181 -1.20 31.25 -26.99
N ASP A 182 -1.34 32.29 -26.15
CA ASP A 182 -0.94 33.64 -26.51
C ASP A 182 0.60 33.72 -26.53
N MET A 183 1.16 33.95 -27.72
CA MET A 183 2.61 34.01 -27.92
C MET A 183 3.26 35.14 -27.12
N HIS A 184 2.59 36.29 -26.97
CA HIS A 184 3.13 37.39 -26.18
C HIS A 184 3.29 36.99 -24.70
N LYS A 185 2.25 36.39 -24.12
CA LYS A 185 2.29 35.89 -22.74
C LYS A 185 3.33 34.79 -22.55
N LEU A 186 3.47 33.90 -23.53
CA LEU A 186 4.46 32.81 -23.51
C LEU A 186 5.90 33.37 -23.47
N LEU A 187 6.19 34.37 -24.32
CA LEU A 187 7.53 34.99 -24.37
C LEU A 187 7.84 35.86 -23.15
N MET A 188 6.82 36.39 -22.49
CA MET A 188 6.97 37.13 -21.23
C MET A 188 7.21 36.23 -20.03
N SER A 189 6.81 34.96 -20.11
CA SER A 189 6.96 34.00 -19.01
C SER A 189 8.38 33.40 -19.02
N PRO A 190 9.15 33.53 -17.93
CA PRO A 190 10.51 33.02 -17.86
C PRO A 190 10.57 31.50 -18.15
N TYR A 191 11.52 31.08 -18.99
CA TYR A 191 11.81 29.68 -19.36
C TYR A 191 10.67 28.93 -20.07
N SER A 192 9.49 29.52 -20.23
CA SER A 192 8.31 28.86 -20.81
C SER A 192 8.53 28.51 -22.28
N TRP A 193 9.07 29.43 -23.07
CA TRP A 193 9.41 29.20 -24.47
C TRP A 193 10.50 28.13 -24.65
N GLU A 194 11.55 28.20 -23.83
CA GLU A 194 12.63 27.19 -23.88
C GLU A 194 12.13 25.81 -23.45
N GLY A 195 11.30 25.75 -22.41
CA GLY A 195 10.67 24.51 -21.96
C GLY A 195 9.75 23.91 -23.01
N LEU A 196 8.91 24.73 -23.63
CA LEU A 196 8.01 24.29 -24.70
C LEU A 196 8.80 23.68 -25.89
N LYS A 197 9.82 24.38 -26.37
CA LYS A 197 10.68 23.85 -27.44
C LYS A 197 11.28 22.49 -27.07
N ARG A 198 11.82 22.39 -25.86
CA ARG A 198 12.49 21.18 -25.39
C ARG A 198 11.54 19.99 -25.25
N THR A 199 10.26 20.26 -24.97
CA THR A 199 9.24 19.19 -24.82
C THR A 199 8.70 18.71 -26.17
N LEU A 200 8.73 19.57 -27.18
CA LEU A 200 8.22 19.23 -28.53
C LEU A 200 9.28 18.59 -29.43
N TYR A 201 10.55 18.68 -29.09
CA TYR A 201 11.70 18.07 -29.79
C TYR A 201 12.30 16.90 -29.01
#